data_dde560bcd9cba6669299bfb562b07085
#
_entry.id   dde560bcd9cba6669299bfb562b07085
#
_cell.length_a   1.000
_cell.length_b   1.000
_cell.length_c   1.000
_cell.angle_alpha   90.00
_cell.angle_beta   90.00
_cell.angle_gamma   90.00
#
_symmetry.space_group_name_H-M   'P 1'
#
loop_
_entity.id
_entity.type
_entity.pdbx_description
1 polymer ?
#
loop_
_entity_poly.entity_id
_entity_poly.type
_entity_poly.pdbx_seq_one_letter_code
_entity_poly.pdbx_strand_id
1 'polypeptide(L)'
;MDSQTWAHQASRRIERSAKVVMDYMADLDALGRWSLGCFDTETVAPGLVVGTSLFDGGQTHVSVEILAEQGLIRYWVGSATQRTPRISAMVQPLDQNSCILIMLATRGADMDENRWLRLQRCHETELDLIQAQLHSAA
;
A
#
# COMPACT_ATOMS: atom_id res chain seq x y z
N MET A 1 4.99 11.09 29.04
CA MET A 1 5.05 9.78 28.43
C MET A 1 5.08 9.88 26.92
N ASP A 2 6.04 9.29 26.34
CA ASP A 2 6.17 9.28 24.91
C ASP A 2 5.24 8.21 24.31
N SER A 3 4.26 8.64 23.52
CA SER A 3 3.32 7.73 22.87
C SER A 3 3.66 7.52 21.40
N GLN A 4 4.91 7.81 21.03
CA GLN A 4 5.29 7.69 19.62
C GLN A 4 5.22 6.25 19.16
N THR A 5 4.53 6.06 18.04
CA THR A 5 4.54 4.80 17.33
C THR A 5 5.32 5.00 16.04
N TRP A 6 6.05 3.96 15.64
CA TRP A 6 6.88 4.01 14.45
C TRP A 6 6.36 3.12 13.34
N ALA A 7 5.32 2.35 13.64
CA ALA A 7 4.68 1.48 12.67
C ALA A 7 3.17 1.47 12.90
N HIS A 8 2.42 1.34 11.83
CA HIS A 8 0.97 1.21 11.87
C HIS A 8 0.56 0.00 11.06
N GLN A 9 -0.30 -0.84 11.63
CA GLN A 9 -0.77 -2.05 10.99
C GLN A 9 -2.30 -2.02 10.95
N ALA A 10 -2.84 -2.38 9.79
CA ALA A 10 -4.28 -2.52 9.61
C ALA A 10 -4.54 -3.73 8.72
N SER A 11 -5.69 -4.37 8.87
CA SER A 11 -6.00 -5.58 8.12
C SER A 11 -7.46 -5.65 7.75
N ARG A 12 -7.73 -6.42 6.69
CA ARG A 12 -9.10 -6.72 6.24
C ARG A 12 -9.16 -8.17 5.79
N ARG A 13 -10.28 -8.81 6.05
CA ARG A 13 -10.58 -10.09 5.41
C ARG A 13 -11.09 -9.82 4.00
N ILE A 14 -10.48 -10.48 3.02
CA ILE A 14 -10.85 -10.34 1.61
C ILE A 14 -11.44 -11.66 1.14
N GLU A 15 -12.63 -11.60 0.55
CA GLU A 15 -13.32 -12.78 0.03
C GLU A 15 -12.88 -13.09 -1.40
N ARG A 16 -11.57 -13.19 -1.59
CA ARG A 16 -10.90 -13.58 -2.82
C ARG A 16 -9.69 -14.41 -2.46
N SER A 17 -9.22 -15.23 -3.40
CA SER A 17 -8.05 -16.06 -3.14
C SER A 17 -6.81 -15.21 -2.87
N ALA A 18 -5.87 -15.78 -2.13
CA ALA A 18 -4.60 -15.12 -1.86
C ALA A 18 -3.87 -14.74 -3.15
N LYS A 19 -3.94 -15.59 -4.18
CA LYS A 19 -3.30 -15.28 -5.46
C LYS A 19 -3.89 -14.05 -6.12
N VAL A 20 -5.22 -13.95 -6.15
CA VAL A 20 -5.89 -12.78 -6.73
C VAL A 20 -5.50 -11.50 -5.99
N VAL A 21 -5.46 -11.57 -4.66
CA VAL A 21 -5.08 -10.40 -3.85
C VAL A 21 -3.61 -10.05 -4.03
N MET A 22 -2.72 -11.05 -4.09
CA MET A 22 -1.31 -10.81 -4.36
C MET A 22 -1.11 -10.11 -5.71
N ASP A 23 -1.77 -10.62 -6.75
CA ASP A 23 -1.67 -10.03 -8.08
C ASP A 23 -2.16 -8.58 -8.10
N TYR A 24 -3.25 -8.30 -7.40
CA TYR A 24 -3.80 -6.95 -7.30
C TYR A 24 -2.85 -6.01 -6.56
N MET A 25 -2.32 -6.45 -5.43
CA MET A 25 -1.42 -5.63 -4.63
C MET A 25 -0.05 -5.41 -5.31
N ALA A 26 0.36 -6.32 -6.18
CA ALA A 26 1.59 -6.17 -6.95
C ALA A 26 1.44 -5.28 -8.18
N ASP A 27 0.21 -4.98 -8.59
CA ASP A 27 -0.09 -4.22 -9.79
C ASP A 27 0.02 -2.72 -9.53
N LEU A 28 1.03 -2.08 -10.12
CA LEU A 28 1.26 -0.65 -9.93
C LEU A 28 0.19 0.23 -10.59
N ASP A 29 -0.52 -0.28 -11.59
CA ASP A 29 -1.67 0.44 -12.13
C ASP A 29 -2.82 0.44 -11.13
N ALA A 30 -3.04 -0.68 -10.45
CA ALA A 30 -4.04 -0.76 -9.39
C ALA A 30 -3.68 0.15 -8.21
N LEU A 31 -2.40 0.30 -7.92
CA LEU A 31 -1.93 1.16 -6.84
C LEU A 31 -2.53 2.57 -6.95
N GLY A 32 -2.59 3.10 -8.16
CA GLY A 32 -3.14 4.45 -8.39
C GLY A 32 -4.62 4.59 -8.12
N ARG A 33 -5.32 3.49 -7.86
CA ARG A 33 -6.74 3.50 -7.55
C ARG A 33 -7.04 3.40 -6.06
N TRP A 34 -6.04 3.07 -5.24
CA TRP A 34 -6.27 2.94 -3.79
C TRP A 34 -5.26 3.71 -2.94
N SER A 35 -4.09 4.01 -3.47
CA SER A 35 -3.04 4.68 -2.67
C SER A 35 -3.25 6.19 -2.66
N LEU A 36 -3.58 6.73 -1.49
CA LEU A 36 -3.83 8.16 -1.35
C LEU A 36 -2.56 8.99 -1.42
N GLY A 37 -1.41 8.39 -1.12
CA GLY A 37 -0.11 9.04 -1.25
C GLY A 37 0.49 8.95 -2.64
N CYS A 38 -0.11 8.16 -3.53
CA CYS A 38 0.37 7.98 -4.90
C CYS A 38 -0.80 7.61 -5.80
N PHE A 39 -1.67 8.58 -6.05
CA PHE A 39 -2.94 8.36 -6.72
C PHE A 39 -2.82 8.64 -8.21
N ASP A 40 -3.62 7.95 -9.01
CA ASP A 40 -3.69 8.14 -10.46
C ASP A 40 -2.31 7.99 -11.11
N THR A 41 -1.76 6.79 -11.01
CA THR A 41 -0.40 6.51 -11.43
C THR A 41 -0.21 6.46 -12.93
N GLU A 42 0.99 6.84 -13.34
CA GLU A 42 1.46 6.74 -14.72
C GLU A 42 2.81 6.03 -14.71
N THR A 43 2.98 5.06 -15.61
CA THR A 43 4.24 4.34 -15.74
C THR A 43 5.29 5.24 -16.38
N VAL A 44 6.44 5.41 -15.71
CA VAL A 44 7.55 6.23 -16.21
C VAL A 44 8.75 5.39 -16.62
N ALA A 45 8.83 4.14 -16.15
CA ALA A 45 9.86 3.18 -16.52
C ALA A 45 9.34 1.80 -16.14
N PRO A 46 9.93 0.70 -16.65
CA PRO A 46 9.50 -0.64 -16.26
C PRO A 46 9.53 -0.80 -14.73
N GLY A 47 8.39 -1.15 -14.14
CA GLY A 47 8.30 -1.36 -12.70
C GLY A 47 8.34 -0.09 -11.86
N LEU A 48 8.18 1.08 -12.46
CA LEU A 48 8.22 2.36 -11.75
C LEU A 48 7.08 3.25 -12.21
N VAL A 49 6.27 3.71 -11.27
CA VAL A 49 5.16 4.63 -11.55
C VAL A 49 5.34 5.93 -10.78
N VAL A 50 4.71 6.99 -11.28
CA VAL A 50 4.56 8.24 -10.55
C VAL A 50 3.08 8.52 -10.37
N GLY A 51 2.71 8.97 -9.19
CA GLY A 51 1.33 9.37 -8.90
C GLY A 51 1.34 10.67 -8.11
N THR A 52 0.14 11.15 -7.80
CA THR A 52 -0.05 12.39 -7.05
C THR A 52 -0.42 12.07 -5.62
N SER A 53 0.30 12.67 -4.68
CA SER A 53 -0.08 12.59 -3.27
C SER A 53 -1.31 13.47 -3.03
N LEU A 54 -2.37 12.86 -2.53
CA LEU A 54 -3.58 13.62 -2.17
C LEU A 54 -3.40 14.39 -0.86
N PHE A 55 -2.27 14.19 -0.18
CA PHE A 55 -1.96 14.95 1.04
C PHE A 55 -1.46 16.36 0.74
N ASP A 56 -0.61 16.51 -0.29
CA ASP A 56 0.04 17.79 -0.55
C ASP A 56 0.11 18.14 -2.05
N GLY A 57 -0.44 17.29 -2.93
CA GLY A 57 -0.41 17.52 -4.37
C GLY A 57 0.93 17.25 -5.03
N GLY A 58 1.92 16.78 -4.28
CA GLY A 58 3.24 16.48 -4.82
C GLY A 58 3.27 15.17 -5.58
N GLN A 59 4.32 14.95 -6.34
CA GLN A 59 4.53 13.70 -7.07
C GLN A 59 5.25 12.70 -6.20
N THR A 60 4.79 11.45 -6.24
CA THR A 60 5.39 10.33 -5.52
C THR A 60 5.70 9.22 -6.51
N HIS A 61 6.92 8.71 -6.46
CA HIS A 61 7.33 7.57 -7.26
C HIS A 61 7.30 6.30 -6.42
N VAL A 62 6.79 5.22 -7.02
CA VAL A 62 6.69 3.93 -6.33
C VAL A 62 7.17 2.83 -7.26
N SER A 63 8.00 1.94 -6.70
CA SER A 63 8.33 0.65 -7.28
C SER A 63 7.94 -0.44 -6.29
N VAL A 64 7.85 -1.67 -6.76
CA VAL A 64 7.36 -2.78 -5.95
C VAL A 64 8.37 -3.92 -5.93
N GLU A 65 8.53 -4.53 -4.77
CA GLU A 65 9.32 -5.75 -4.58
C GLU A 65 8.36 -6.85 -4.17
N ILE A 66 8.34 -7.94 -4.93
CA ILE A 66 7.39 -9.03 -4.71
C ILE A 66 8.14 -10.23 -4.16
N LEU A 67 7.76 -10.64 -2.95
CA LEU A 67 8.32 -11.81 -2.27
C LEU A 67 7.21 -12.85 -2.17
N ALA A 68 6.90 -13.48 -3.31
CA ALA A 68 5.71 -14.30 -3.47
C ALA A 68 5.66 -15.48 -2.50
N GLU A 69 6.79 -16.10 -2.20
CA GLU A 69 6.84 -17.25 -1.29
C GLU A 69 6.48 -16.87 0.13
N GLN A 70 6.75 -15.63 0.52
CA GLN A 70 6.40 -15.14 1.85
C GLN A 70 5.01 -14.46 1.88
N GLY A 71 4.34 -14.36 0.73
CA GLY A 71 3.08 -13.62 0.66
C GLY A 71 3.26 -12.13 0.94
N LEU A 72 4.40 -11.57 0.56
CA LEU A 72 4.79 -10.21 0.95
C LEU A 72 5.05 -9.37 -0.29
N ILE A 73 4.57 -8.13 -0.24
CA ILE A 73 4.85 -7.11 -1.23
C ILE A 73 5.37 -5.89 -0.49
N ARG A 74 6.50 -5.37 -0.93
CA ARG A 74 7.11 -4.20 -0.33
C ARG A 74 7.10 -3.06 -1.34
N TYR A 75 6.57 -1.91 -0.92
CA TYR A 75 6.49 -0.73 -1.78
C TYR A 75 7.62 0.22 -1.45
N TRP A 76 8.43 0.53 -2.45
CA TRP A 76 9.53 1.48 -2.34
C TRP A 76 9.03 2.84 -2.80
N VAL A 77 9.02 3.80 -1.89
CA VAL A 77 8.33 5.08 -2.05
C VAL A 77 9.31 6.23 -1.94
N GLY A 78 9.19 7.21 -2.82
CA GLY A 78 10.05 8.38 -2.79
C GLY A 78 10.10 9.11 -4.11
N SER A 79 11.31 9.34 -4.62
CA SER A 79 11.54 10.01 -5.89
C SER A 79 11.93 9.00 -6.96
N ALA A 80 12.13 9.49 -8.18
CA ALA A 80 12.56 8.65 -9.29
C ALA A 80 13.92 7.99 -9.04
N THR A 81 14.78 8.62 -8.24
CA THR A 81 16.15 8.15 -8.01
C THR A 81 16.40 7.67 -6.59
N GLN A 82 15.51 7.95 -5.65
CA GLN A 82 15.75 7.59 -4.25
C GLN A 82 14.42 7.24 -3.58
N ARG A 83 14.30 5.97 -3.19
CA ARG A 83 13.07 5.45 -2.56
C ARG A 83 13.45 4.59 -1.37
N THR A 84 12.52 4.49 -0.42
CA THR A 84 12.67 3.64 0.76
C THR A 84 11.46 2.73 0.90
N PRO A 85 11.61 1.51 1.50
CA PRO A 85 10.51 0.56 1.65
C PRO A 85 9.66 0.91 2.86
N ARG A 86 8.70 1.81 2.67
CA ARG A 86 7.92 2.37 3.77
C ARG A 86 6.61 1.65 4.03
N ILE A 87 6.09 0.94 3.03
CA ILE A 87 4.79 0.28 3.12
C ILE A 87 4.96 -1.16 2.65
N SER A 88 4.35 -2.09 3.39
CA SER A 88 4.34 -3.50 3.03
C SER A 88 2.94 -4.04 3.09
N ALA A 89 2.62 -4.99 2.20
CA ALA A 89 1.37 -5.73 2.24
C ALA A 89 1.71 -7.21 2.42
N MET A 90 1.01 -7.87 3.34
CA MET A 90 1.14 -9.31 3.55
C MET A 90 -0.21 -9.95 3.29
N VAL A 91 -0.21 -11.04 2.54
CA VAL A 91 -1.43 -11.77 2.21
C VAL A 91 -1.35 -13.14 2.88
N GLN A 92 -2.24 -13.38 3.84
CA GLN A 92 -2.29 -14.62 4.60
C GLN A 92 -3.49 -15.44 4.14
N PRO A 93 -3.29 -16.58 3.46
CA PRO A 93 -4.43 -17.40 3.02
C PRO A 93 -5.22 -17.93 4.20
N LEU A 94 -6.55 -17.94 4.07
CA LEU A 94 -7.45 -18.60 5.00
C LEU A 94 -7.97 -19.91 4.41
N ASP A 95 -8.43 -19.83 3.18
CA ASP A 95 -8.86 -20.99 2.38
C ASP A 95 -8.63 -20.66 0.91
N GLN A 96 -9.20 -21.46 0.00
CA GLN A 96 -9.00 -21.27 -1.43
C GLN A 96 -9.61 -19.98 -1.96
N ASN A 97 -10.57 -19.39 -1.24
CA ASN A 97 -11.36 -18.26 -1.73
C ASN A 97 -11.33 -17.04 -0.81
N SER A 98 -10.50 -17.07 0.22
CA SER A 98 -10.39 -15.95 1.15
C SER A 98 -9.01 -15.85 1.75
N CYS A 99 -8.67 -14.64 2.17
CA CYS A 99 -7.39 -14.35 2.81
C CYS A 99 -7.53 -13.15 3.73
N ILE A 100 -6.49 -12.92 4.53
CA ILE A 100 -6.34 -11.69 5.29
C ILE A 100 -5.28 -10.85 4.58
N LEU A 101 -5.62 -9.62 4.25
CA LEU A 101 -4.67 -8.63 3.76
C LEU A 101 -4.25 -7.75 4.92
N ILE A 102 -2.95 -7.71 5.19
CA ILE A 102 -2.37 -6.92 6.27
C ILE A 102 -1.46 -5.88 5.64
N MET A 103 -1.66 -4.61 5.99
CA MET A 103 -0.80 -3.54 5.53
C MET A 103 -0.05 -2.94 6.71
N LEU A 104 1.26 -2.78 6.52
CA LEU A 104 2.15 -2.20 7.51
C LEU A 104 2.80 -0.96 6.90
N ALA A 105 2.76 0.14 7.64
CA ALA A 105 3.46 1.36 7.24
C ALA A 105 4.40 1.78 8.36
N THR A 106 5.57 2.33 7.97
CA THR A 106 6.52 2.85 8.92
C THR A 106 6.55 4.38 8.84
N ARG A 107 6.77 5.01 9.98
CA ARG A 107 6.86 6.46 10.07
C ARG A 107 8.20 6.93 9.51
N GLY A 108 8.16 7.92 8.61
CA GLY A 108 9.38 8.55 8.12
C GLY A 108 10.03 9.38 9.22
N ALA A 109 11.37 9.43 9.22
CA ALA A 109 12.11 10.13 10.27
C ALA A 109 11.80 11.64 10.30
N ASP A 110 11.46 12.21 9.16
CA ASP A 110 11.13 13.63 9.01
C ASP A 110 9.63 13.93 9.12
N MET A 111 8.83 12.92 9.45
CA MET A 111 7.38 13.04 9.47
C MET A 111 6.91 13.50 10.85
N ASP A 112 6.21 14.63 10.91
CA ASP A 112 5.68 15.12 12.17
C ASP A 112 4.49 14.29 12.65
N GLU A 113 4.07 14.51 13.89
CA GLU A 113 3.01 13.74 14.53
C GLU A 113 1.69 13.87 13.80
N ASN A 114 1.32 15.07 13.37
CA ASN A 114 0.05 15.29 12.67
C ASN A 114 0.00 14.56 11.34
N ARG A 115 1.10 14.59 10.59
CA ARG A 115 1.17 13.87 9.32
C ARG A 115 1.09 12.37 9.54
N TRP A 116 1.79 11.86 10.56
CA TRP A 116 1.77 10.44 10.88
C TRP A 116 0.38 9.97 11.28
N LEU A 117 -0.33 10.75 12.10
CA LEU A 117 -1.71 10.40 12.48
C LEU A 117 -2.66 10.39 11.29
N ARG A 118 -2.51 11.35 10.37
CA ARG A 118 -3.32 11.36 9.15
C ARG A 118 -3.03 10.15 8.27
N LEU A 119 -1.76 9.76 8.15
CA LEU A 119 -1.38 8.57 7.41
C LEU A 119 -2.03 7.32 7.97
N GLN A 120 -2.04 7.17 9.30
CA GLN A 120 -2.67 6.02 9.93
C GLN A 120 -4.16 5.94 9.59
N ARG A 121 -4.85 7.06 9.60
CA ARG A 121 -6.28 7.11 9.22
C ARG A 121 -6.47 6.78 7.75
N CYS A 122 -5.57 7.23 6.89
CA CYS A 122 -5.65 6.97 5.46
C CYS A 122 -5.44 5.50 5.14
N HIS A 123 -4.64 4.79 5.92
CA HIS A 123 -4.45 3.34 5.71
C HIS A 123 -5.77 2.59 5.84
N GLU A 124 -6.63 2.98 6.78
CA GLU A 124 -7.95 2.36 6.91
C GLU A 124 -8.79 2.62 5.68
N THR A 125 -8.78 3.85 5.18
CA THR A 125 -9.51 4.22 3.97
C THR A 125 -8.96 3.48 2.74
N GLU A 126 -7.64 3.37 2.64
CA GLU A 126 -7.01 2.63 1.54
C GLU A 126 -7.44 1.17 1.54
N LEU A 127 -7.48 0.53 2.70
CA LEU A 127 -7.94 -0.85 2.81
C LEU A 127 -9.41 -0.99 2.44
N ASP A 128 -10.24 -0.03 2.78
CA ASP A 128 -11.63 -0.02 2.36
C ASP A 128 -11.76 0.06 0.85
N LEU A 129 -10.95 0.90 0.21
CA LEU A 129 -10.93 1.01 -1.25
C LEU A 129 -10.48 -0.29 -1.91
N ILE A 130 -9.42 -0.90 -1.40
CA ILE A 130 -8.90 -2.17 -1.90
C ILE A 130 -9.98 -3.25 -1.79
N GLN A 131 -10.59 -3.38 -0.63
CA GLN A 131 -11.62 -4.37 -0.39
C GLN A 131 -12.81 -4.17 -1.32
N ALA A 132 -13.27 -2.94 -1.48
CA ALA A 132 -14.40 -2.63 -2.34
C ALA A 132 -14.09 -2.98 -3.80
N GLN A 133 -12.90 -2.67 -4.27
CA GLN A 133 -12.50 -2.96 -5.64
C GLN A 133 -12.37 -4.46 -5.88
N LEU A 134 -11.79 -5.19 -4.95
CA LEU A 134 -11.63 -6.64 -5.06
C LEU A 134 -12.97 -7.37 -4.99
N HIS A 135 -13.88 -6.89 -4.15
CA HIS A 135 -15.20 -7.52 -4.00
C HIS A 135 -16.14 -7.19 -5.16
N SER A 136 -15.94 -6.07 -5.85
CA SER A 136 -16.76 -5.72 -7.00
C SER A 136 -16.27 -6.34 -8.31
N ALA A 137 -15.03 -6.75 -8.38
CA ALA A 137 -14.45 -7.39 -9.55
C ALA A 137 -14.88 -8.86 -9.57
N ALA A 138 -15.83 -9.18 -10.39
CA ALA A 138 -16.34 -10.56 -10.49
C ALA A 138 -15.48 -11.41 -11.40
#